data_5e0d75ad2ae4db88e483b91be30e4ee7
#
_entry.id   5e0d75ad2ae4db88e483b91be30e4ee7
#
_cell.length_a   1.000
_cell.length_b   1.000
_cell.length_c   1.000
_cell.angle_alpha   90.00
_cell.angle_beta   90.00
_cell.angle_gamma   90.00
#
_symmetry.space_group_name_H-M   'P 1'
#
loop_
_entity.id
_entity.type
_entity.pdbx_description
1 polymer ?
#
loop_
_entity_poly.entity_id
_entity_poly.type
_entity_poly.pdbx_seq_one_letter_code
_entity_poly.pdbx_strand_id
1 'polypeptide(L)'
;MAGTTRTAEVRMLAFLHTHQRDHGRPTMVAFEVPEGGIPAEAIASGLGLPMEIIEGLFLNGTLVGLGALVRPGDRVAFLPYGTPASHPAFFNRTGIEASLPA
;
A
#
# COMPACT_ATOMS: atom_id res chain seq x y z
N MET A 1 1.59 -10.34 -25.92
CA MET A 1 1.41 -10.24 -25.63
C MET A 1 1.47 -9.73 -25.09
N ALA A 2 1.89 -10.00 -25.43
CA ALA A 2 2.06 -9.46 -24.97
C ALA A 2 1.35 -8.75 -24.33
N GLY A 3 1.12 -8.29 -24.78
CA GLY A 3 0.38 -7.45 -24.16
C GLY A 3 -0.05 -7.69 -22.82
N THR A 4 0.52 -8.51 -22.21
CA THR A 4 0.14 -8.81 -20.86
C THR A 4 0.35 -7.62 -20.00
N THR A 5 -0.70 -7.21 -19.34
CA THR A 5 -0.61 -6.12 -18.40
C THR A 5 0.04 -6.62 -17.13
N ARG A 6 1.04 -5.92 -16.71
CA ARG A 6 1.75 -6.31 -15.49
C ARG A 6 1.48 -5.25 -14.46
N THR A 7 0.48 -5.49 -13.63
CA THR A 7 0.06 -4.49 -12.66
C THR A 7 -0.02 -5.09 -11.27
N ALA A 8 0.10 -4.21 -10.30
CA ALA A 8 -0.24 -4.52 -8.91
C ALA A 8 -1.50 -3.73 -8.58
N GLU A 9 -2.33 -4.30 -7.75
CA GLU A 9 -3.53 -3.62 -7.29
C GLU A 9 -3.16 -2.78 -6.08
N VAL A 10 -3.44 -1.48 -6.16
CA VAL A 10 -3.03 -0.55 -5.12
C VAL A 10 -4.25 0.11 -4.52
N ARG A 11 -4.37 0.05 -3.21
CA ARG A 11 -5.44 0.70 -2.47
C ARG A 11 -4.85 1.65 -1.45
N MET A 12 -5.65 2.63 -1.07
CA MET A 12 -5.29 3.57 -0.03
C MET A 12 -6.25 3.36 1.14
N LEU A 13 -5.71 3.34 2.35
CA LEU A 13 -6.51 3.07 3.53
C LEU A 13 -6.70 4.31 4.37
N ALA A 14 -7.75 4.33 5.16
CA ALA A 14 -8.03 5.35 6.15
C ALA A 14 -7.90 6.75 5.56
N PHE A 15 -7.09 7.58 6.16
CA PHE A 15 -6.97 8.97 5.73
C PHE A 15 -6.46 9.09 4.30
N LEU A 16 -5.65 8.16 3.83
CA LEU A 16 -5.19 8.20 2.44
C LEU A 16 -6.35 7.97 1.48
N HIS A 17 -7.28 7.13 1.87
CA HIS A 17 -8.48 6.90 1.07
C HIS A 17 -9.27 8.21 0.96
N THR A 18 -9.47 8.87 2.08
CA THR A 18 -10.19 10.13 2.10
C THR A 18 -9.46 11.20 1.28
N HIS A 19 -8.15 11.24 1.40
CA HIS A 19 -7.35 12.19 0.66
C HIS A 19 -7.54 12.02 -0.84
N GLN A 20 -7.48 10.78 -1.32
CA GLN A 20 -7.66 10.54 -2.75
C GLN A 20 -9.06 10.91 -3.19
N ARG A 21 -10.05 10.49 -2.41
CA ARG A 21 -11.43 10.78 -2.76
C ARG A 21 -11.69 12.29 -2.83
N ASP A 22 -11.19 13.02 -1.86
CA ASP A 22 -11.44 14.45 -1.78
C ASP A 22 -10.75 15.21 -2.89
N HIS A 23 -9.70 14.65 -3.46
CA HIS A 23 -9.01 15.27 -4.59
C HIS A 23 -9.47 14.72 -5.92
N GLY A 24 -10.56 13.97 -5.93
CA GLY A 24 -11.10 13.44 -7.17
C GLY A 24 -10.23 12.37 -7.81
N ARG A 25 -9.42 11.69 -7.02
CA ARG A 25 -8.52 10.67 -7.52
C ARG A 25 -9.01 9.29 -7.14
N PRO A 26 -8.61 8.28 -7.90
CA PRO A 26 -9.04 6.91 -7.58
C PRO A 26 -8.50 6.47 -6.21
N THR A 27 -9.30 5.67 -5.52
CA THR A 27 -8.87 5.08 -4.26
C THR A 27 -8.38 3.66 -4.43
N MET A 28 -8.48 3.14 -5.61
CA MET A 28 -7.92 1.84 -5.98
C MET A 28 -7.44 1.94 -7.40
N VAL A 29 -6.22 1.49 -7.65
CA VAL A 29 -5.56 1.67 -8.93
C VAL A 29 -4.84 0.39 -9.32
N ALA A 30 -4.87 0.06 -10.61
CA ALA A 30 -3.99 -0.96 -11.15
C ALA A 30 -2.73 -0.23 -11.63
N PHE A 31 -1.65 -0.41 -10.92
CA PHE A 31 -0.41 0.33 -11.18
C PHE A 31 0.57 -0.58 -11.91
N GLU A 32 1.12 -0.09 -13.01
CA GLU A 32 2.06 -0.88 -13.78
C GLU A 32 3.37 -1.05 -13.02
N VAL A 33 3.82 -2.27 -12.92
CA VAL A 33 5.08 -2.58 -12.26
C VAL A 33 5.91 -3.45 -13.16
N PRO A 34 7.22 -3.26 -13.18
CA PRO A 34 8.10 -4.09 -13.99
C PRO A 34 8.16 -5.50 -13.44
N GLU A 35 8.51 -6.43 -14.28
CA GLU A 35 8.53 -7.83 -13.90
C GLU A 35 9.45 -8.07 -12.72
N GLY A 36 10.54 -7.35 -12.62
CA GLY A 36 11.47 -7.51 -11.51
C GLY A 36 11.02 -6.83 -10.23
N GLY A 37 9.93 -6.05 -10.28
CA GLY A 37 9.42 -5.38 -9.12
C GLY A 37 9.99 -3.99 -8.93
N ILE A 38 9.31 -3.19 -8.12
CA ILE A 38 9.79 -1.86 -7.72
C ILE A 38 9.48 -1.68 -6.25
N PRO A 39 10.22 -0.80 -5.57
CA PRO A 39 9.89 -0.51 -4.17
C PRO A 39 8.52 0.15 -4.07
N ALA A 40 7.82 -0.15 -2.99
CA ALA A 40 6.51 0.41 -2.79
C ALA A 40 6.54 1.94 -2.78
N GLU A 41 7.61 2.53 -2.28
CA GLU A 41 7.72 3.98 -2.27
C GLU A 41 7.67 4.56 -3.67
N ALA A 42 8.16 3.84 -4.66
CA ALA A 42 8.11 4.32 -6.04
C ALA A 42 6.67 4.36 -6.54
N ILE A 43 5.85 3.42 -6.09
CA ILE A 43 4.44 3.43 -6.46
C ILE A 43 3.74 4.60 -5.80
N ALA A 44 4.00 4.83 -4.52
CA ALA A 44 3.38 5.93 -3.80
C ALA A 44 3.76 7.26 -4.46
N SER A 45 5.01 7.41 -4.81
CA SER A 45 5.49 8.62 -5.47
C SER A 45 4.82 8.79 -6.84
N GLY A 46 4.71 7.70 -7.58
CA GLY A 46 4.10 7.75 -8.90
C GLY A 46 2.63 8.10 -8.84
N LEU A 47 1.97 7.80 -7.72
CA LEU A 47 0.57 8.15 -7.54
C LEU A 47 0.38 9.53 -6.94
N GLY A 48 1.46 10.22 -6.62
CA GLY A 48 1.36 11.53 -6.02
C GLY A 48 0.87 11.53 -4.60
N LEU A 49 1.07 10.43 -3.89
CA LEU A 49 0.63 10.35 -2.51
C LEU A 49 1.57 11.17 -1.62
N PRO A 50 1.04 11.74 -0.54
CA PRO A 50 1.88 12.51 0.38
C PRO A 50 2.79 11.58 1.18
N MET A 51 4.01 11.45 0.72
CA MET A 51 4.95 10.45 1.25
C MET A 51 5.18 10.59 2.75
N GLU A 52 5.17 11.83 3.22
CA GLU A 52 5.51 12.08 4.62
C GLU A 52 4.48 11.53 5.59
N ILE A 53 3.29 11.21 5.11
CA ILE A 53 2.26 10.69 6.01
C ILE A 53 2.03 9.20 5.83
N ILE A 54 2.79 8.55 4.96
CA ILE A 54 2.63 7.12 4.75
C ILE A 54 3.53 6.36 5.70
N GLU A 55 2.91 5.58 6.59
CA GLU A 55 3.67 4.79 7.54
C GLU A 55 4.22 3.51 6.93
N GLY A 56 3.43 2.88 6.10
CA GLY A 56 3.81 1.61 5.50
C GLY A 56 2.70 1.12 4.60
N LEU A 57 2.65 -0.16 4.39
CA LEU A 57 1.65 -0.76 3.52
C LEU A 57 1.42 -2.20 3.91
N PHE A 58 0.27 -2.70 3.54
CA PHE A 58 0.04 -4.14 3.55
C PHE A 58 0.38 -4.66 2.15
N LEU A 59 1.28 -5.61 2.10
CA LEU A 59 1.64 -6.25 0.85
C LEU A 59 1.11 -7.68 0.92
N ASN A 60 0.09 -7.93 0.14
CA ASN A 60 -0.60 -9.23 0.15
C ASN A 60 -1.00 -9.63 1.56
N GLY A 61 -1.45 -8.63 2.32
CA GLY A 61 -1.95 -8.89 3.66
C GLY A 61 -0.93 -8.81 4.77
N THR A 62 0.32 -8.57 4.45
CA THR A 62 1.39 -8.47 5.45
C THR A 62 1.88 -7.05 5.55
N LEU A 63 1.97 -6.53 6.76
CA LEU A 63 2.42 -5.17 6.98
C LEU A 63 3.93 -5.09 6.78
N VAL A 64 4.34 -4.19 5.88
CA VAL A 64 5.75 -4.01 5.56
C VAL A 64 6.05 -2.53 5.39
N GLY A 65 7.32 -2.21 5.27
CA GLY A 65 7.74 -0.83 5.07
C GLY A 65 7.77 -0.44 3.60
N LEU A 66 8.01 0.83 3.36
CA LEU A 66 7.96 1.39 2.02
C LEU A 66 9.04 0.88 1.09
N GLY A 67 10.10 0.30 1.64
CA GLY A 67 11.14 -0.27 0.81
C GLY A 67 10.82 -1.64 0.25
N ALA A 68 9.67 -2.21 0.63
CA ALA A 68 9.33 -3.55 0.19
C ALA A 68 9.15 -3.58 -1.31
N LEU A 69 9.55 -4.68 -1.92
CA LEU A 69 9.48 -4.83 -3.36
C LEU A 69 8.10 -5.32 -3.76
N VAL A 70 7.49 -4.63 -4.71
CA VAL A 70 6.18 -4.97 -5.23
C VAL A 70 6.34 -5.50 -6.63
N ARG A 71 5.74 -6.64 -6.89
CA ARG A 71 5.83 -7.30 -8.18
C ARG A 71 4.45 -7.36 -8.85
N PRO A 72 4.41 -7.64 -10.14
CA PRO A 72 3.11 -7.80 -10.80
C PRO A 72 2.28 -8.87 -10.11
N GLY A 73 1.00 -8.58 -9.97
CA GLY A 73 0.09 -9.51 -9.30
C GLY A 73 -0.06 -9.26 -7.81
N ASP A 74 0.80 -8.45 -7.22
CA ASP A 74 0.72 -8.17 -5.81
C ASP A 74 -0.43 -7.22 -5.49
N ARG A 75 -0.86 -7.25 -4.23
CA ARG A 75 -1.87 -6.33 -3.72
C ARG A 75 -1.24 -5.47 -2.65
N VAL A 76 -1.41 -4.17 -2.82
CA VAL A 76 -0.80 -3.17 -1.96
C VAL A 76 -1.89 -2.31 -1.35
N ALA A 77 -1.79 -2.05 -0.06
CA ALA A 77 -2.70 -1.14 0.61
C ALA A 77 -1.86 -0.21 1.48
N PHE A 78 -1.76 1.03 1.07
CA PHE A 78 -0.96 2.02 1.79
C PHE A 78 -1.67 2.48 3.05
N LEU A 79 -0.90 2.65 4.10
CA LEU A 79 -1.40 2.96 5.43
C LEU A 79 -0.77 4.26 5.91
N PRO A 80 -1.58 5.25 6.31
CA PRO A 80 -1.01 6.51 6.81
C PRO A 80 -0.66 6.41 8.29
N TYR A 81 0.24 7.29 8.72
CA TYR A 81 0.46 7.45 10.15
C TYR A 81 -0.84 7.87 10.82
N GLY A 82 -0.96 7.55 12.09
CA GLY A 82 -2.14 7.93 12.83
C GLY A 82 -3.23 6.91 12.81
N THR A 83 -3.10 5.87 11.99
CA THR A 83 -4.06 4.78 12.02
C THR A 83 -3.64 3.84 13.13
N PRO A 84 -4.49 3.63 14.14
CA PRO A 84 -4.07 2.81 15.28
C PRO A 84 -3.75 1.40 14.85
N ALA A 85 -2.59 0.95 15.21
CA ALA A 85 -2.22 -0.43 14.93
C ALA A 85 -3.13 -1.40 15.65
N SER A 86 -3.75 -0.91 16.73
CA SER A 86 -4.69 -1.73 17.49
C SER A 86 -6.07 -1.79 16.84
N HIS A 87 -6.26 -1.06 15.75
CA HIS A 87 -7.55 -1.14 15.07
C HIS A 87 -7.83 -2.58 14.69
N PRO A 88 -9.04 -3.06 14.95
CA PRO A 88 -9.34 -4.47 14.69
C PRO A 88 -9.01 -4.94 13.30
N ALA A 89 -9.19 -4.08 12.31
CA ALA A 89 -8.93 -4.45 10.93
C ALA A 89 -7.46 -4.77 10.70
N PHE A 90 -6.57 -4.23 11.53
CA PHE A 90 -5.15 -4.48 11.40
C PHE A 90 -4.64 -5.40 12.49
N PHE A 91 -5.20 -5.25 13.67
CA PHE A 91 -4.72 -5.95 14.83
C PHE A 91 -4.88 -7.46 14.70
N ASN A 92 -5.91 -7.87 14.04
CA ASN A 92 -6.16 -9.29 13.87
C ASN A 92 -5.25 -9.96 12.85
N ARG A 93 -4.42 -9.18 12.24
CA ARG A 93 -3.42 -9.78 11.40
C ARG A 93 -2.42 -10.34 12.31
N THR A 94 -2.37 -11.56 12.38
CA THR A 94 -1.54 -12.18 13.31
C THR A 94 -0.15 -11.67 13.39
N GLY A 95 0.46 -11.44 12.34
CA GLY A 95 1.83 -11.03 12.41
C GLY A 95 2.00 -9.67 13.01
N ILE A 96 0.96 -8.90 13.03
CA ILE A 96 1.09 -7.53 13.44
C ILE A 96 1.33 -7.38 14.92
N GLU A 97 0.49 -8.01 15.71
CA GLU A 97 0.70 -7.86 17.13
C GLU A 97 1.99 -8.52 17.53
N ALA A 98 2.41 -9.51 16.82
CA ALA A 98 3.67 -10.12 17.14
C ALA A 98 4.82 -9.23 16.76
N SER A 99 4.66 -8.45 15.73
CA SER A 99 5.74 -7.60 15.30
C SER A 99 5.74 -6.29 16.02
N LEU A 100 4.67 -5.93 16.66
CA LEU A 100 4.65 -4.74 17.43
C LEU A 100 5.38 -4.99 18.72
N PRO A 101 6.28 -4.15 19.04
CA PRO A 101 6.95 -4.28 20.32
C PRO A 101 5.90 -4.00 21.32
N ALA A 102 5.47 -4.82 21.76
CA ALA A 102 4.40 -4.65 22.69
C ALA A 102 4.31 -3.30 23.17
#